data_a3d08ac55a9b1f027f8a428a9265ad25
#
_entry.id   a3d08ac55a9b1f027f8a428a9265ad25
#
_cell.length_a   1.000
_cell.length_b   1.000
_cell.length_c   1.000
_cell.angle_alpha   90.00
_cell.angle_beta   90.00
_cell.angle_gamma   90.00
#
_symmetry.space_group_name_H-M   'P 1'
#
loop_
_entity.id
_entity.type
_entity.pdbx_description
1 polymer ?
#
loop_
_entity_poly.entity_id
_entity_poly.type
_entity_poly.pdbx_seq_one_letter_code
_entity_poly.pdbx_strand_id
1 'polypeptide(L)'
;MYLPIFRGRQNELIALQNLVNDNLLGDKIIPIIEPVKTETTQLSSTFEAFTNQRHRIGVICNPIVGELINNSFNIISTITAISDFQEYVIPVLYMNHGCEDIYQQLSTHYSKSEIIGICTQVEQIPTCVDFVNGESLQYILIGNDREFTTQISSDLGERILCVDRFLKRQRNVDYTEVEDEFFSSDHINFENYGFKGFSDYSMIGHEFTDNGFAPRAVAIHIIYENNNQVFRIRHFVSYSNDDAKDPARKFGEAVGQLTAWARGLSQRTRALNDFINLYRTENYRGLGFVKRLSIQHHLELVNRYFETNN
;
A
#
# COMPACT_ATOMS: atom_id res chain seq x y z
N MET A 1 -11.57 1.65 -8.34
CA MET A 1 -10.10 1.59 -8.40
C MET A 1 -9.52 1.44 -6.99
N TYR A 2 -8.28 0.91 -6.87
CA TYR A 2 -7.57 0.79 -5.59
C TYR A 2 -6.15 1.35 -5.72
N LEU A 3 -5.81 2.31 -4.87
CA LEU A 3 -4.51 3.01 -4.88
C LEU A 3 -3.79 2.82 -3.54
N PRO A 4 -3.30 1.61 -3.21
CA PRO A 4 -2.64 1.35 -1.93
C PRO A 4 -1.30 2.08 -1.80
N ILE A 5 -1.01 2.61 -0.60
CA ILE A 5 0.23 3.33 -0.31
C ILE A 5 1.21 2.42 0.43
N PHE A 6 2.45 2.36 -0.07
CA PHE A 6 3.57 1.59 0.50
C PHE A 6 4.76 2.49 0.82
N ARG A 7 5.55 2.12 1.82
CA ARG A 7 6.70 2.91 2.30
C ARG A 7 8.00 2.66 1.52
N GLY A 8 7.95 2.00 0.39
CA GLY A 8 9.12 1.73 -0.45
C GLY A 8 10.22 0.92 0.24
N ARG A 9 9.89 0.12 1.25
CA ARG A 9 10.84 -0.80 1.88
C ARG A 9 11.09 -2.00 0.97
N GLN A 10 12.30 -2.57 1.03
CA GLN A 10 12.75 -3.65 0.15
C GLN A 10 11.71 -4.77 -0.05
N ASN A 11 11.13 -5.30 1.03
CA ASN A 11 10.14 -6.38 0.90
C ASN A 11 8.78 -5.93 0.34
N GLU A 12 8.42 -4.66 0.48
CA GLU A 12 7.24 -4.06 -0.15
C GLU A 12 7.46 -3.92 -1.66
N LEU A 13 8.63 -3.37 -2.06
CA LEU A 13 9.01 -3.24 -3.47
C LEU A 13 9.08 -4.60 -4.18
N ILE A 14 9.70 -5.60 -3.55
CA ILE A 14 9.75 -6.96 -4.11
C ILE A 14 8.35 -7.60 -4.17
N ALA A 15 7.45 -7.30 -3.22
CA ALA A 15 6.07 -7.77 -3.30
C ALA A 15 5.38 -7.26 -4.57
N LEU A 16 5.53 -5.97 -4.86
CA LEU A 16 4.95 -5.33 -6.04
C LEU A 16 5.57 -5.85 -7.34
N GLN A 17 6.91 -5.99 -7.39
CA GLN A 17 7.59 -6.59 -8.55
C GLN A 17 7.10 -8.00 -8.85
N ASN A 18 6.97 -8.85 -7.84
CA ASN A 18 6.48 -10.21 -8.04
C ASN A 18 5.04 -10.21 -8.59
N LEU A 19 4.16 -9.38 -8.04
CA LEU A 19 2.77 -9.30 -8.46
C LEU A 19 2.63 -8.85 -9.91
N VAL A 20 3.35 -7.80 -10.30
CA VAL A 20 3.26 -7.28 -11.67
C VAL A 20 3.89 -8.25 -12.66
N ASN A 21 5.05 -8.85 -12.36
CA ASN A 21 5.71 -9.83 -13.21
C ASN A 21 4.90 -11.12 -13.39
N ASP A 22 4.12 -11.49 -12.37
CA ASP A 22 3.26 -12.69 -12.38
C ASP A 22 1.85 -12.40 -12.95
N ASN A 23 1.58 -11.17 -13.43
CA ASN A 23 0.26 -10.70 -13.92
C ASN A 23 -0.87 -10.89 -12.89
N LEU A 24 -0.58 -10.61 -11.62
CA LEU A 24 -1.54 -10.69 -10.51
C LEU A 24 -2.10 -9.32 -10.09
N LEU A 25 -1.75 -8.26 -10.83
CA LEU A 25 -2.31 -6.91 -10.69
C LEU A 25 -3.08 -6.55 -11.96
N GLY A 26 -4.35 -6.21 -11.81
CA GLY A 26 -5.16 -5.66 -12.90
C GLY A 26 -5.10 -4.14 -12.96
N ASP A 27 -5.55 -3.55 -14.06
CA ASP A 27 -5.48 -2.11 -14.36
C ASP A 27 -6.18 -1.21 -13.35
N LYS A 28 -7.07 -1.77 -12.53
CA LYS A 28 -7.78 -1.03 -11.46
C LYS A 28 -6.95 -0.87 -10.18
N ILE A 29 -5.77 -1.48 -10.09
CA ILE A 29 -4.86 -1.35 -8.94
C ILE A 29 -3.65 -0.52 -9.37
N ILE A 30 -3.44 0.63 -8.74
CA ILE A 30 -2.28 1.50 -8.96
C ILE A 30 -1.57 1.67 -7.62
N PRO A 31 -0.55 0.84 -7.31
CA PRO A 31 0.21 1.00 -6.08
C PRO A 31 0.94 2.34 -6.06
N ILE A 32 0.94 3.01 -4.91
CA ILE A 32 1.69 4.25 -4.68
C ILE A 32 2.85 3.94 -3.74
N ILE A 33 4.05 4.37 -4.11
CA ILE A 33 5.25 4.20 -3.29
C ILE A 33 5.65 5.54 -2.68
N GLU A 34 5.82 5.60 -1.38
CA GLU A 34 6.55 6.68 -0.70
C GLU A 34 8.00 6.20 -0.47
N PRO A 35 8.98 6.74 -1.21
CA PRO A 35 10.38 6.35 -1.07
C PRO A 35 10.92 6.79 0.29
N VAL A 36 11.54 5.86 1.04
CA VAL A 36 12.03 6.13 2.41
C VAL A 36 13.54 5.96 2.57
N LYS A 37 14.25 5.49 1.54
CA LYS A 37 15.69 5.27 1.54
C LYS A 37 16.37 6.02 0.41
N THR A 38 17.57 6.55 0.68
CA THR A 38 18.40 7.23 -0.31
C THR A 38 18.96 6.29 -1.37
N GLU A 39 19.09 5.00 -1.05
CA GLU A 39 19.44 3.96 -1.99
C GLU A 39 18.24 3.62 -2.88
N THR A 40 18.30 3.89 -4.18
CA THR A 40 17.18 3.83 -5.11
C THR A 40 17.21 2.65 -6.09
N THR A 41 18.22 1.78 -6.04
CA THR A 41 18.36 0.64 -6.97
C THR A 41 17.12 -0.26 -6.99
N GLN A 42 16.59 -0.62 -5.82
CA GLN A 42 15.40 -1.45 -5.72
C GLN A 42 14.14 -0.70 -6.21
N LEU A 43 14.09 0.62 -6.00
CA LEU A 43 13.02 1.48 -6.48
C LEU A 43 13.03 1.54 -8.02
N SER A 44 14.20 1.80 -8.63
CA SER A 44 14.38 1.78 -10.10
C SER A 44 13.96 0.44 -10.69
N SER A 45 14.44 -0.67 -10.14
CA SER A 45 14.06 -2.02 -10.59
C SER A 45 12.55 -2.27 -10.48
N THR A 46 11.87 -1.63 -9.51
CA THR A 46 10.41 -1.74 -9.39
C THR A 46 9.72 -0.98 -10.51
N PHE A 47 10.15 0.26 -10.80
CA PHE A 47 9.59 1.04 -11.91
C PHE A 47 9.82 0.34 -13.26
N GLU A 48 11.03 -0.18 -13.50
CA GLU A 48 11.33 -0.96 -14.70
C GLU A 48 10.40 -2.18 -14.85
N ALA A 49 10.14 -2.91 -13.76
CA ALA A 49 9.23 -4.05 -13.79
C ALA A 49 7.81 -3.63 -14.18
N PHE A 50 7.30 -2.52 -13.63
CA PHE A 50 5.97 -1.99 -13.96
C PHE A 50 5.89 -1.50 -15.40
N THR A 51 6.89 -0.74 -15.86
CA THR A 51 6.97 -0.25 -17.25
C THR A 51 7.04 -1.39 -18.25
N ASN A 52 7.88 -2.40 -17.99
CA ASN A 52 8.02 -3.58 -18.85
C ASN A 52 6.71 -4.38 -18.97
N GLN A 53 5.91 -4.41 -17.92
CA GLN A 53 4.59 -5.05 -17.90
C GLN A 53 3.45 -4.12 -18.33
N ARG A 54 3.77 -2.87 -18.70
CA ARG A 54 2.80 -1.84 -19.10
C ARG A 54 1.74 -1.57 -18.03
N HIS A 55 2.17 -1.56 -16.78
CA HIS A 55 1.30 -1.35 -15.63
C HIS A 55 1.67 -0.05 -14.91
N ARG A 56 0.66 0.70 -14.45
CA ARG A 56 0.86 1.99 -13.79
C ARG A 56 1.26 1.82 -12.33
N ILE A 57 2.14 2.72 -11.88
CA ILE A 57 2.60 2.83 -10.49
C ILE A 57 2.76 4.29 -10.10
N GLY A 58 2.30 4.68 -8.91
CA GLY A 58 2.50 6.01 -8.36
C GLY A 58 3.79 6.10 -7.53
N VAL A 59 4.41 7.28 -7.52
CA VAL A 59 5.56 7.56 -6.65
C VAL A 59 5.44 8.94 -6.03
N ILE A 60 5.54 9.03 -4.70
CA ILE A 60 5.51 10.27 -3.96
C ILE A 60 6.83 11.02 -4.13
N CYS A 61 6.77 12.20 -4.75
CA CYS A 61 7.95 13.00 -5.07
C CYS A 61 8.36 13.97 -3.95
N ASN A 62 7.48 14.21 -2.98
CA ASN A 62 7.75 15.01 -1.77
C ASN A 62 7.46 14.19 -0.49
N PRO A 63 8.21 13.11 -0.23
CA PRO A 63 7.95 12.23 0.91
C PRO A 63 8.03 13.00 2.23
N ILE A 64 7.18 12.59 3.18
CA ILE A 64 7.12 13.19 4.53
C ILE A 64 7.74 12.30 5.61
N VAL A 65 8.24 11.12 5.22
CA VAL A 65 8.92 10.17 6.11
C VAL A 65 10.18 9.60 5.46
N GLY A 66 11.11 9.11 6.27
CA GLY A 66 12.34 8.46 5.81
C GLY A 66 13.50 9.40 5.53
N GLU A 67 14.49 8.91 4.81
CA GLU A 67 15.75 9.62 4.52
C GLU A 67 15.64 10.64 3.39
N LEU A 68 14.58 10.57 2.58
CA LEU A 68 14.38 11.41 1.39
C LEU A 68 13.50 12.64 1.66
N ILE A 69 13.15 12.93 2.90
CA ILE A 69 12.50 14.19 3.27
C ILE A 69 13.35 15.35 2.74
N ASN A 70 12.73 16.26 1.98
CA ASN A 70 13.39 17.41 1.32
C ASN A 70 14.43 17.03 0.24
N ASN A 71 14.40 15.82 -0.31
CA ASN A 71 15.30 15.37 -1.37
C ASN A 71 14.54 14.84 -2.60
N SER A 72 13.63 15.64 -3.14
CA SER A 72 12.82 15.31 -4.32
C SER A 72 13.65 15.09 -5.58
N PHE A 73 14.80 15.77 -5.71
CA PHE A 73 15.65 15.66 -6.89
C PHE A 73 16.10 14.20 -7.15
N ASN A 74 16.46 13.46 -6.12
CA ASN A 74 16.86 12.05 -6.27
C ASN A 74 15.69 11.18 -6.77
N ILE A 75 14.47 11.47 -6.34
CA ILE A 75 13.29 10.72 -6.76
C ILE A 75 12.97 11.03 -8.22
N ILE A 76 12.93 12.31 -8.59
CA ILE A 76 12.63 12.75 -9.95
C ILE A 76 13.68 12.22 -10.93
N SER A 77 14.97 12.31 -10.60
CA SER A 77 16.05 11.76 -11.44
C SER A 77 15.95 10.23 -11.60
N THR A 78 15.51 9.53 -10.56
CA THR A 78 15.27 8.08 -10.62
C THR A 78 14.13 7.75 -11.58
N ILE A 79 13.03 8.51 -11.54
CA ILE A 79 11.88 8.32 -12.44
C ILE A 79 12.31 8.58 -13.89
N THR A 80 12.92 9.72 -14.16
CA THR A 80 13.26 10.17 -15.53
C THR A 80 14.35 9.33 -16.19
N ALA A 81 15.07 8.50 -15.43
CA ALA A 81 16.03 7.53 -15.98
C ALA A 81 15.36 6.25 -16.53
N ILE A 82 14.07 6.02 -16.26
CA ILE A 82 13.34 4.83 -16.74
C ILE A 82 12.81 5.11 -18.16
N SER A 83 12.92 4.14 -19.08
CA SER A 83 12.29 4.24 -20.39
C SER A 83 10.77 4.29 -20.27
N ASP A 84 10.10 5.10 -21.08
CA ASP A 84 8.64 5.24 -21.12
C ASP A 84 8.00 5.61 -19.76
N PHE A 85 8.78 6.23 -18.86
CA PHE A 85 8.35 6.58 -17.51
C PHE A 85 7.05 7.41 -17.49
N GLN A 86 6.87 8.33 -18.43
CA GLN A 86 5.70 9.22 -18.48
C GLN A 86 4.38 8.46 -18.67
N GLU A 87 4.40 7.28 -19.29
CA GLU A 87 3.18 6.48 -19.51
C GLU A 87 2.80 5.63 -18.28
N TYR A 88 3.80 5.14 -17.51
CA TYR A 88 3.57 4.14 -16.47
C TYR A 88 3.89 4.61 -15.06
N VAL A 89 4.76 5.62 -14.88
CA VAL A 89 5.12 6.15 -13.56
C VAL A 89 4.38 7.46 -13.32
N ILE A 90 3.46 7.48 -12.37
CA ILE A 90 2.63 8.64 -12.05
C ILE A 90 3.23 9.38 -10.85
N PRO A 91 3.61 10.67 -11.00
CA PRO A 91 4.03 11.48 -9.88
C PRO A 91 2.88 11.69 -8.88
N VAL A 92 3.19 11.56 -7.61
CA VAL A 92 2.25 11.76 -6.50
C VAL A 92 2.81 12.86 -5.60
N LEU A 93 1.97 13.80 -5.19
CA LEU A 93 2.36 14.90 -4.32
C LEU A 93 1.47 14.96 -3.07
N TYR A 94 2.08 15.01 -1.89
CA TYR A 94 1.36 15.51 -0.73
C TYR A 94 1.05 16.98 -0.95
N MET A 95 -0.19 17.39 -0.74
CA MET A 95 -0.65 18.78 -0.86
C MET A 95 -0.24 19.59 0.37
N ASN A 96 1.06 19.65 0.62
CA ASN A 96 1.67 20.41 1.71
C ASN A 96 2.40 21.66 1.16
N HIS A 97 2.87 22.51 2.08
CA HIS A 97 3.66 23.66 1.70
C HIS A 97 4.90 23.23 0.89
N GLY A 98 5.14 23.86 -0.26
CA GLY A 98 6.23 23.53 -1.18
C GLY A 98 5.90 22.51 -2.26
N CYS A 99 4.66 21.96 -2.32
CA CYS A 99 4.28 21.04 -3.40
C CYS A 99 4.39 21.67 -4.80
N GLU A 100 4.17 22.99 -4.90
CA GLU A 100 4.32 23.73 -6.16
C GLU A 100 5.78 23.74 -6.64
N ASP A 101 6.76 23.91 -5.74
CA ASP A 101 8.19 23.89 -6.10
C ASP A 101 8.61 22.52 -6.64
N ILE A 102 8.02 21.43 -6.11
CA ILE A 102 8.25 20.09 -6.62
C ILE A 102 7.59 19.90 -7.98
N TYR A 103 6.36 20.40 -8.14
CA TYR A 103 5.67 20.38 -9.43
C TYR A 103 6.46 21.12 -10.51
N GLN A 104 7.06 22.28 -10.22
CA GLN A 104 7.88 23.00 -11.20
C GLN A 104 9.03 22.13 -11.75
N GLN A 105 9.60 21.25 -10.94
CA GLN A 105 10.63 20.30 -11.40
C GLN A 105 10.04 19.17 -12.27
N LEU A 106 8.77 18.81 -12.09
CA LEU A 106 8.06 17.79 -12.85
C LEU A 106 7.40 18.35 -14.10
N SER A 107 7.11 19.65 -14.17
CA SER A 107 6.29 20.31 -15.21
C SER A 107 6.85 20.22 -16.63
N THR A 108 8.13 19.91 -16.77
CA THR A 108 8.75 19.62 -18.08
C THR A 108 8.35 18.27 -18.66
N HIS A 109 7.80 17.39 -17.83
CA HIS A 109 7.46 16.00 -18.19
C HIS A 109 5.97 15.68 -17.98
N TYR A 110 5.30 16.35 -17.03
CA TYR A 110 3.93 16.06 -16.63
C TYR A 110 3.09 17.32 -16.49
N SER A 111 1.87 17.30 -17.00
CA SER A 111 0.82 18.26 -16.65
C SER A 111 0.19 17.94 -15.29
N LYS A 112 -0.55 18.88 -14.70
CA LYS A 112 -1.27 18.60 -13.43
C LYS A 112 -2.29 17.48 -13.59
N SER A 113 -2.91 17.35 -14.75
CA SER A 113 -3.88 16.28 -15.05
C SER A 113 -3.27 14.87 -15.13
N GLU A 114 -1.95 14.74 -15.04
CA GLU A 114 -1.22 13.48 -14.96
C GLU A 114 -0.68 13.19 -13.56
N ILE A 115 -0.99 14.04 -12.57
CA ILE A 115 -0.49 13.95 -11.19
C ILE A 115 -1.58 13.48 -10.24
N ILE A 116 -1.19 12.75 -9.21
CA ILE A 116 -2.05 12.38 -8.09
C ILE A 116 -1.71 13.28 -6.88
N GLY A 117 -2.75 13.91 -6.30
CA GLY A 117 -2.61 14.65 -5.05
C GLY A 117 -2.98 13.80 -3.83
N ILE A 118 -2.29 13.99 -2.71
CA ILE A 118 -2.66 13.44 -1.40
C ILE A 118 -2.99 14.59 -0.47
N CYS A 119 -4.25 14.70 -0.05
CA CYS A 119 -4.77 15.71 0.85
C CYS A 119 -5.59 15.02 1.95
N THR A 120 -4.91 14.46 2.95
CA THR A 120 -5.52 13.65 4.02
C THR A 120 -5.53 14.37 5.38
N GLN A 121 -5.02 15.60 5.44
CA GLN A 121 -5.07 16.48 6.60
C GLN A 121 -5.83 17.75 6.24
N VAL A 122 -6.69 18.22 7.13
CA VAL A 122 -7.58 19.39 6.87
C VAL A 122 -6.76 20.63 6.53
N GLU A 123 -5.60 20.80 7.14
CA GLU A 123 -4.67 21.91 6.92
C GLU A 123 -4.10 21.94 5.50
N GLN A 124 -4.16 20.82 4.76
CA GLN A 124 -3.71 20.73 3.37
C GLN A 124 -4.74 21.23 2.36
N ILE A 125 -6.00 21.36 2.75
CA ILE A 125 -7.10 21.73 1.83
C ILE A 125 -6.85 23.05 1.10
N PRO A 126 -6.48 24.15 1.77
CA PRO A 126 -6.20 25.42 1.07
C PRO A 126 -5.08 25.27 0.03
N THR A 127 -3.97 24.60 0.41
CA THR A 127 -2.85 24.34 -0.52
C THR A 127 -3.29 23.51 -1.72
N CYS A 128 -4.14 22.51 -1.52
CA CYS A 128 -4.66 21.67 -2.60
C CYS A 128 -5.51 22.49 -3.59
N VAL A 129 -6.41 23.33 -3.09
CA VAL A 129 -7.27 24.18 -3.91
C VAL A 129 -6.43 25.21 -4.69
N ASP A 130 -5.48 25.85 -4.03
CA ASP A 130 -4.59 26.84 -4.67
C ASP A 130 -3.68 26.19 -5.72
N PHE A 131 -3.17 24.98 -5.44
CA PHE A 131 -2.32 24.22 -6.37
C PHE A 131 -3.06 23.91 -7.67
N VAL A 132 -4.31 23.46 -7.60
CA VAL A 132 -5.08 23.09 -8.80
C VAL A 132 -5.29 24.29 -9.72
N ASN A 133 -5.74 25.42 -9.20
CA ASN A 133 -5.87 26.72 -9.90
C ASN A 133 -6.31 26.62 -11.39
N GLY A 134 -7.40 25.87 -11.64
CA GLY A 134 -8.01 25.74 -12.96
C GLY A 134 -7.50 24.58 -13.83
N GLU A 135 -6.46 23.86 -13.44
CA GLU A 135 -6.01 22.62 -14.09
C GLU A 135 -6.15 21.43 -13.13
N SER A 136 -7.18 20.60 -13.34
CA SER A 136 -7.51 19.49 -12.43
C SER A 136 -6.39 18.43 -12.35
N LEU A 137 -6.26 17.82 -11.17
CA LEU A 137 -5.41 16.65 -10.99
C LEU A 137 -6.07 15.38 -11.57
N GLN A 138 -5.29 14.35 -11.86
CA GLN A 138 -5.81 13.07 -12.29
C GLN A 138 -6.68 12.42 -11.18
N TYR A 139 -6.11 12.31 -9.98
CA TYR A 139 -6.78 11.83 -8.79
C TYR A 139 -6.40 12.69 -7.58
N ILE A 140 -7.30 12.79 -6.60
CA ILE A 140 -7.01 13.36 -5.30
C ILE A 140 -7.42 12.36 -4.22
N LEU A 141 -6.45 11.88 -3.46
CA LEU A 141 -6.66 11.04 -2.29
C LEU A 141 -7.05 11.94 -1.11
N ILE A 142 -8.27 11.75 -0.58
CA ILE A 142 -8.81 12.55 0.52
C ILE A 142 -9.37 11.67 1.63
N GLY A 143 -9.41 12.21 2.86
CA GLY A 143 -10.11 11.57 3.97
C GLY A 143 -11.63 11.49 3.77
N ASN A 144 -12.31 10.81 4.69
CA ASN A 144 -13.77 10.65 4.66
C ASN A 144 -14.52 11.73 5.45
N ASP A 145 -13.81 12.69 6.07
CA ASP A 145 -14.44 13.72 6.86
C ASP A 145 -15.17 14.74 5.97
N ARG A 146 -16.18 15.38 6.54
CA ARG A 146 -17.05 16.30 5.82
C ARG A 146 -16.28 17.49 5.22
N GLU A 147 -15.24 17.93 5.89
CA GLU A 147 -14.36 19.03 5.48
C GLU A 147 -13.78 18.77 4.09
N PHE A 148 -13.24 17.56 3.85
CA PHE A 148 -12.69 17.18 2.54
C PHE A 148 -13.76 17.13 1.47
N THR A 149 -14.86 16.43 1.72
CA THR A 149 -15.91 16.21 0.71
C THR A 149 -16.65 17.51 0.33
N THR A 150 -16.64 18.52 1.21
CA THR A 150 -17.28 19.81 0.96
C THR A 150 -16.36 20.79 0.23
N GLN A 151 -15.06 20.79 0.53
CA GLN A 151 -14.11 21.78 0.01
C GLN A 151 -13.31 21.27 -1.20
N ILE A 152 -13.12 19.94 -1.34
CA ILE A 152 -12.46 19.34 -2.48
C ILE A 152 -13.54 18.77 -3.41
N SER A 153 -13.96 19.59 -4.38
CA SER A 153 -14.93 19.17 -5.39
C SER A 153 -14.28 18.24 -6.43
N SER A 154 -15.09 17.51 -7.19
CA SER A 154 -14.64 16.67 -8.30
C SER A 154 -14.00 17.47 -9.46
N ASP A 155 -14.24 18.79 -9.51
CA ASP A 155 -13.60 19.65 -10.50
C ASP A 155 -12.09 19.83 -10.25
N LEU A 156 -11.64 19.58 -9.01
CA LEU A 156 -10.21 19.62 -8.68
C LEU A 156 -9.47 18.34 -9.09
N GLY A 157 -10.20 17.24 -9.26
CA GLY A 157 -9.69 15.93 -9.66
C GLY A 157 -10.63 14.79 -9.21
N GLU A 158 -10.50 13.62 -9.83
CA GLU A 158 -11.28 12.45 -9.41
C GLU A 158 -10.92 12.03 -7.97
N ARG A 159 -11.92 12.02 -7.08
CA ARG A 159 -11.69 11.78 -5.65
C ARG A 159 -11.52 10.30 -5.34
N ILE A 160 -10.46 9.97 -4.56
CA ILE A 160 -10.17 8.64 -4.04
C ILE A 160 -10.28 8.69 -2.52
N LEU A 161 -11.09 7.82 -1.94
CA LEU A 161 -11.22 7.69 -0.48
C LEU A 161 -9.91 7.13 0.11
N CYS A 162 -9.23 7.88 0.96
CA CYS A 162 -7.97 7.46 1.58
C CYS A 162 -8.13 7.36 3.10
N VAL A 163 -8.20 6.13 3.61
CA VAL A 163 -8.36 5.88 5.05
C VAL A 163 -7.50 4.69 5.45
N ASP A 164 -6.65 4.88 6.47
CA ASP A 164 -5.93 3.75 7.07
C ASP A 164 -6.91 2.83 7.81
N ARG A 165 -6.98 1.59 7.36
CA ARG A 165 -7.88 0.57 7.92
C ARG A 165 -7.16 -0.39 8.86
N PHE A 166 -5.83 -0.35 8.93
CA PHE A 166 -5.07 -1.25 9.81
C PHE A 166 -4.97 -0.69 11.22
N LEU A 167 -5.61 -1.34 12.17
CA LEU A 167 -5.54 -1.00 13.59
C LEU A 167 -4.25 -1.55 14.20
N LYS A 168 -3.17 -0.80 14.03
CA LYS A 168 -1.86 -1.20 14.54
C LYS A 168 -1.84 -1.26 16.07
N ARG A 169 -1.44 -2.41 16.61
CA ARG A 169 -1.24 -2.60 18.04
C ARG A 169 0.19 -2.25 18.44
N GLN A 170 0.39 -1.93 19.71
CA GLN A 170 1.71 -1.52 20.21
C GLN A 170 2.72 -2.67 20.13
N ARG A 171 2.30 -3.90 20.36
CA ARG A 171 3.13 -5.11 20.32
C ARG A 171 2.43 -6.21 19.52
N ASN A 172 3.20 -7.05 18.83
CA ASN A 172 2.65 -8.18 18.09
C ASN A 172 1.81 -9.15 18.98
N VAL A 173 2.18 -9.32 20.26
CA VAL A 173 1.42 -10.17 21.17
C VAL A 173 0.03 -9.63 21.46
N ASP A 174 -0.19 -8.33 21.38
CA ASP A 174 -1.48 -7.71 21.67
C ASP A 174 -2.59 -8.12 20.67
N TYR A 175 -2.20 -8.64 19.49
CA TYR A 175 -3.14 -9.21 18.52
C TYR A 175 -3.72 -10.56 18.94
N THR A 176 -3.20 -11.21 20.01
CA THR A 176 -3.81 -12.44 20.55
C THR A 176 -5.18 -12.19 21.16
N GLU A 177 -5.45 -10.95 21.62
CA GLU A 177 -6.73 -10.56 22.20
C GLU A 177 -7.80 -10.29 21.12
N VAL A 178 -7.37 -10.06 19.87
CA VAL A 178 -8.24 -9.74 18.74
C VAL A 178 -7.82 -10.59 17.53
N GLU A 179 -8.19 -11.87 17.60
CA GLU A 179 -7.82 -12.84 16.55
C GLU A 179 -8.38 -12.46 15.15
N ASP A 180 -9.55 -11.82 15.12
CA ASP A 180 -10.28 -11.47 13.90
C ASP A 180 -11.07 -10.18 14.10
N GLU A 181 -10.86 -9.19 13.23
CA GLU A 181 -11.57 -7.92 13.29
C GLU A 181 -12.01 -7.42 11.91
N PHE A 182 -12.94 -6.46 11.89
CA PHE A 182 -13.34 -5.77 10.67
C PHE A 182 -12.13 -5.02 10.10
N PHE A 183 -11.92 -5.12 8.80
CA PHE A 183 -10.88 -4.37 8.11
C PHE A 183 -11.47 -3.24 7.26
N SER A 184 -12.26 -3.55 6.24
CA SER A 184 -12.82 -2.54 5.34
C SER A 184 -14.06 -3.03 4.60
N SER A 185 -14.91 -2.08 4.21
CA SER A 185 -15.96 -2.25 3.21
C SER A 185 -15.85 -1.21 2.08
N ASP A 186 -14.71 -0.53 1.99
CA ASP A 186 -14.52 0.57 1.03
C ASP A 186 -14.62 0.08 -0.41
N HIS A 187 -14.10 -1.11 -0.72
CA HIS A 187 -14.18 -1.75 -2.03
C HIS A 187 -15.63 -1.96 -2.54
N ILE A 188 -16.60 -2.03 -1.62
CA ILE A 188 -18.04 -2.16 -1.96
C ILE A 188 -18.70 -0.78 -2.04
N ASN A 189 -18.25 0.17 -1.20
CA ASN A 189 -19.05 1.37 -0.89
C ASN A 189 -18.47 2.68 -1.44
N PHE A 190 -17.24 2.69 -1.98
CA PHE A 190 -16.59 3.94 -2.41
C PHE A 190 -17.45 4.74 -3.41
N GLU A 191 -18.13 4.08 -4.35
CA GLU A 191 -19.00 4.76 -5.32
C GLU A 191 -20.23 5.38 -4.65
N ASN A 192 -20.84 4.69 -3.68
CA ASN A 192 -21.97 5.20 -2.91
C ASN A 192 -21.60 6.44 -2.09
N TYR A 193 -20.34 6.58 -1.71
CA TYR A 193 -19.81 7.74 -1.03
C TYR A 193 -19.34 8.86 -1.97
N GLY A 194 -19.50 8.68 -3.28
CA GLY A 194 -19.13 9.67 -4.31
C GLY A 194 -17.65 9.70 -4.62
N PHE A 195 -16.95 8.58 -4.44
CA PHE A 195 -15.54 8.42 -4.80
C PHE A 195 -15.37 7.54 -6.05
N LYS A 196 -14.28 7.74 -6.77
CA LYS A 196 -13.89 6.95 -7.94
C LYS A 196 -13.17 5.65 -7.58
N GLY A 197 -12.65 5.60 -6.36
CA GLY A 197 -11.88 4.47 -5.83
C GLY A 197 -11.57 4.67 -4.35
N PHE A 198 -10.73 3.78 -3.84
CA PHE A 198 -10.28 3.82 -2.45
C PHE A 198 -8.76 3.59 -2.35
N SER A 199 -8.21 3.97 -1.22
CA SER A 199 -6.79 3.90 -0.87
C SER A 199 -6.66 3.59 0.62
N ASP A 200 -5.66 2.80 0.96
CA ASP A 200 -5.25 2.52 2.34
C ASP A 200 -3.74 2.22 2.40
N TYR A 201 -3.25 1.87 3.56
CA TYR A 201 -1.87 1.43 3.78
C TYR A 201 -1.75 -0.10 3.93
N SER A 202 -2.72 -0.85 3.36
CA SER A 202 -2.78 -2.31 3.47
C SER A 202 -2.70 -2.76 4.95
N MET A 203 -2.03 -3.87 5.28
CA MET A 203 -1.75 -4.28 6.65
C MET A 203 -0.46 -3.67 7.22
N ILE A 204 0.05 -2.61 6.61
CA ILE A 204 1.26 -1.93 7.06
C ILE A 204 0.93 -0.79 8.03
N GLY A 205 -0.18 -0.10 7.76
CA GLY A 205 -0.59 1.12 8.43
C GLY A 205 0.22 2.36 8.02
N HIS A 206 -0.33 3.54 8.28
CA HIS A 206 0.28 4.82 7.92
C HIS A 206 1.49 5.18 8.78
N GLU A 207 1.57 4.66 10.01
CA GLU A 207 2.67 4.98 10.91
C GLU A 207 4.01 4.45 10.39
N PHE A 208 4.97 5.36 10.25
CA PHE A 208 6.33 5.02 9.88
C PHE A 208 7.25 4.97 11.12
N THR A 209 8.00 3.88 11.24
CA THR A 209 9.06 3.74 12.25
C THR A 209 10.31 3.20 11.57
N ASP A 210 11.42 3.92 11.68
CA ASP A 210 12.68 3.53 11.02
C ASP A 210 13.39 2.41 11.76
N ASN A 211 13.33 2.41 13.09
CA ASN A 211 13.99 1.45 13.96
C ASN A 211 12.98 0.48 14.58
N GLY A 212 13.03 -0.79 14.18
CA GLY A 212 12.27 -1.87 14.82
C GLY A 212 13.19 -2.75 15.66
N PHE A 213 12.83 -2.98 16.92
CA PHE A 213 13.45 -4.06 17.71
C PHE A 213 12.93 -5.42 17.21
N ALA A 214 13.76 -6.47 17.36
CA ALA A 214 13.33 -7.83 17.11
C ALA A 214 12.09 -8.13 18.00
N PRO A 215 10.92 -8.43 17.40
CA PRO A 215 9.71 -8.62 18.19
C PRO A 215 9.77 -9.92 18.99
N ARG A 216 9.20 -9.91 20.19
CA ARG A 216 9.06 -11.12 21.00
C ARG A 216 8.06 -12.11 20.42
N ALA A 217 7.03 -11.61 19.73
CA ALA A 217 6.02 -12.41 19.05
C ALA A 217 6.11 -12.24 17.54
N VAL A 218 5.92 -13.31 16.78
CA VAL A 218 5.67 -13.27 15.35
C VAL A 218 4.17 -13.19 15.13
N ALA A 219 3.72 -12.18 14.37
CA ALA A 219 2.33 -12.04 13.96
C ALA A 219 2.25 -12.05 12.42
N ILE A 220 1.30 -12.81 11.87
CA ILE A 220 0.94 -12.82 10.45
C ILE A 220 -0.47 -12.27 10.34
N HIS A 221 -0.63 -11.23 9.52
CA HIS A 221 -1.90 -10.56 9.27
C HIS A 221 -2.40 -10.96 7.89
N ILE A 222 -3.61 -11.50 7.80
CA ILE A 222 -4.24 -11.95 6.56
C ILE A 222 -5.61 -11.31 6.42
N ILE A 223 -5.77 -10.52 5.37
CA ILE A 223 -7.06 -9.95 4.99
C ILE A 223 -7.83 -11.00 4.19
N TYR A 224 -9.10 -11.18 4.48
CA TYR A 224 -9.97 -12.12 3.77
C TYR A 224 -11.37 -11.55 3.61
N GLU A 225 -12.06 -12.00 2.58
CA GLU A 225 -13.45 -11.63 2.34
C GLU A 225 -14.38 -12.61 3.08
N ASN A 226 -15.33 -12.07 3.85
CA ASN A 226 -16.33 -12.87 4.54
C ASN A 226 -17.58 -13.10 3.64
N ASN A 227 -18.56 -13.85 4.16
CA ASN A 227 -19.80 -14.16 3.42
C ASN A 227 -20.64 -12.91 3.05
N ASN A 228 -20.41 -11.78 3.68
CA ASN A 228 -21.07 -10.50 3.38
C ASN A 228 -20.24 -9.63 2.42
N GLN A 229 -19.24 -10.20 1.78
CA GLN A 229 -18.28 -9.54 0.89
C GLN A 229 -17.46 -8.42 1.55
N VAL A 230 -17.41 -8.37 2.89
CA VAL A 230 -16.65 -7.38 3.64
C VAL A 230 -15.26 -7.92 3.93
N PHE A 231 -14.25 -7.07 3.82
CA PHE A 231 -12.90 -7.44 4.22
C PHE A 231 -12.76 -7.44 5.74
N ARG A 232 -12.26 -8.55 6.25
CA ARG A 232 -11.83 -8.75 7.63
C ARG A 232 -10.34 -9.01 7.67
N ILE A 233 -9.71 -8.77 8.79
CA ILE A 233 -8.31 -9.12 9.00
C ILE A 233 -8.20 -10.12 10.14
N ARG A 234 -7.45 -11.20 9.89
CA ARG A 234 -7.16 -12.23 10.87
C ARG A 234 -5.69 -12.21 11.24
N HIS A 235 -5.43 -12.36 12.54
CA HIS A 235 -4.11 -12.30 13.12
C HIS A 235 -3.70 -13.68 13.63
N PHE A 236 -2.57 -14.19 13.14
CA PHE A 236 -2.00 -15.46 13.59
C PHE A 236 -0.72 -15.14 14.37
N VAL A 237 -0.76 -15.34 15.68
CA VAL A 237 0.31 -14.93 16.60
C VAL A 237 0.98 -16.17 17.18
N SER A 238 2.31 -16.16 17.28
CA SER A 238 3.09 -17.21 17.92
C SER A 238 2.70 -17.38 19.39
N TYR A 239 2.95 -18.57 19.94
CA TYR A 239 2.68 -18.89 21.36
C TYR A 239 3.90 -18.62 22.25
N SER A 240 5.13 -18.84 21.72
CA SER A 240 6.39 -18.74 22.47
C SER A 240 6.91 -17.30 22.50
N ASN A 241 6.27 -16.42 23.28
CA ASN A 241 6.48 -14.96 23.22
C ASN A 241 7.27 -14.36 24.39
N ASP A 242 7.89 -15.19 25.26
CA ASP A 242 8.57 -14.74 26.48
C ASP A 242 9.83 -13.91 26.19
N ASP A 243 10.54 -14.22 25.11
CA ASP A 243 11.75 -13.51 24.66
C ASP A 243 11.76 -13.25 23.15
N ALA A 244 12.83 -12.66 22.61
CA ALA A 244 13.01 -12.40 21.19
C ALA A 244 13.79 -13.51 20.44
N LYS A 245 14.08 -14.64 21.12
CA LYS A 245 14.85 -15.74 20.52
C LYS A 245 13.99 -16.63 19.63
N ASP A 246 14.65 -17.42 18.80
CA ASP A 246 14.07 -18.44 17.93
C ASP A 246 12.89 -17.94 17.08
N PRO A 247 13.09 -16.94 16.21
CA PRO A 247 12.04 -16.44 15.34
C PRO A 247 11.52 -17.49 14.34
N ALA A 248 12.32 -18.52 14.05
CA ALA A 248 11.91 -19.61 13.16
C ALA A 248 10.81 -20.47 13.79
N ARG A 249 10.95 -20.86 15.05
CA ARG A 249 9.92 -21.60 15.78
C ARG A 249 8.63 -20.78 15.90
N LYS A 250 8.75 -19.50 16.26
CA LYS A 250 7.59 -18.58 16.36
C LYS A 250 6.87 -18.40 15.04
N PHE A 251 7.62 -18.31 13.95
CA PHE A 251 7.02 -18.32 12.61
C PHE A 251 6.26 -19.63 12.36
N GLY A 252 6.87 -20.78 12.68
CA GLY A 252 6.23 -22.11 12.54
C GLY A 252 4.91 -22.19 13.30
N GLU A 253 4.87 -21.67 14.53
CA GLU A 253 3.65 -21.58 15.37
C GLU A 253 2.56 -20.73 14.71
N ALA A 254 2.89 -19.53 14.24
CA ALA A 254 1.94 -18.61 13.60
C ALA A 254 1.46 -19.13 12.22
N VAL A 255 2.37 -19.61 11.38
CA VAL A 255 2.00 -20.13 10.04
C VAL A 255 1.27 -21.47 10.12
N GLY A 256 1.47 -22.24 11.18
CA GLY A 256 0.70 -23.46 11.47
C GLY A 256 -0.78 -23.15 11.71
N GLN A 257 -1.08 -22.13 12.54
CA GLN A 257 -2.43 -21.62 12.75
C GLN A 257 -3.07 -21.13 11.44
N LEU A 258 -2.32 -20.32 10.66
CA LEU A 258 -2.76 -19.83 9.34
C LEU A 258 -3.09 -21.01 8.41
N THR A 259 -2.21 -22.02 8.35
CA THR A 259 -2.41 -23.20 7.49
C THR A 259 -3.65 -23.99 7.90
N ALA A 260 -3.91 -24.14 9.19
CA ALA A 260 -5.10 -24.82 9.71
C ALA A 260 -6.39 -24.06 9.32
N TRP A 261 -6.40 -22.74 9.49
CA TRP A 261 -7.52 -21.87 9.12
C TRP A 261 -7.75 -21.86 7.60
N ALA A 262 -6.69 -21.76 6.79
CA ALA A 262 -6.77 -21.69 5.35
C ALA A 262 -7.35 -22.96 4.69
N ARG A 263 -7.41 -24.10 5.40
CA ARG A 263 -8.08 -25.33 4.90
C ARG A 263 -9.57 -25.13 4.67
N GLY A 264 -10.20 -24.22 5.41
CA GLY A 264 -11.63 -23.88 5.28
C GLY A 264 -11.95 -22.92 4.13
N LEU A 265 -10.93 -22.35 3.47
CA LEU A 265 -11.14 -21.43 2.36
C LEU A 265 -11.39 -22.17 1.05
N SER A 266 -12.45 -21.78 0.34
CA SER A 266 -12.78 -22.34 -0.99
C SER A 266 -11.77 -21.94 -2.07
N GLN A 267 -11.21 -20.74 -1.96
CA GLN A 267 -10.19 -20.21 -2.87
C GLN A 267 -9.01 -19.65 -2.09
N ARG A 268 -7.83 -19.78 -2.64
CA ARG A 268 -6.60 -19.25 -2.05
C ARG A 268 -5.81 -18.47 -3.09
N THR A 269 -5.23 -17.34 -2.65
CA THR A 269 -4.26 -16.62 -3.44
C THR A 269 -2.96 -17.42 -3.57
N ARG A 270 -2.11 -17.03 -4.51
CA ARG A 270 -0.78 -17.62 -4.67
C ARG A 270 0.05 -17.45 -3.39
N ALA A 271 0.07 -16.24 -2.82
CA ALA A 271 0.82 -15.96 -1.60
C ALA A 271 0.34 -16.78 -0.39
N LEU A 272 -0.97 -17.06 -0.30
CA LEU A 272 -1.49 -17.93 0.75
C LEU A 272 -1.03 -19.40 0.57
N ASN A 273 -0.95 -19.88 -0.67
CA ASN A 273 -0.36 -21.19 -0.96
C ASN A 273 1.15 -21.23 -0.63
N ASP A 274 1.87 -20.11 -0.84
CA ASP A 274 3.28 -20.00 -0.47
C ASP A 274 3.47 -20.08 1.06
N PHE A 275 2.61 -19.45 1.87
CA PHE A 275 2.60 -19.63 3.33
C PHE A 275 2.40 -21.10 3.71
N ILE A 276 1.45 -21.80 3.10
CA ILE A 276 1.20 -23.22 3.36
C ILE A 276 2.42 -24.07 2.99
N ASN A 277 3.10 -23.73 1.89
CA ASN A 277 4.31 -24.43 1.48
C ASN A 277 5.48 -24.18 2.44
N LEU A 278 5.66 -22.94 2.92
CA LEU A 278 6.65 -22.63 3.96
C LEU A 278 6.44 -23.45 5.24
N TYR A 279 5.19 -23.62 5.65
CA TYR A 279 4.85 -24.49 6.78
C TYR A 279 5.22 -25.96 6.52
N ARG A 280 4.88 -26.51 5.34
CA ARG A 280 5.16 -27.91 4.98
C ARG A 280 6.65 -28.22 4.87
N THR A 281 7.44 -27.23 4.45
CA THR A 281 8.88 -27.36 4.25
C THR A 281 9.70 -26.87 5.43
N GLU A 282 9.06 -26.41 6.51
CA GLU A 282 9.68 -25.82 7.70
C GLU A 282 10.69 -24.71 7.34
N ASN A 283 10.38 -23.93 6.31
CA ASN A 283 11.30 -22.94 5.75
C ASN A 283 10.95 -21.53 6.23
N TYR A 284 11.72 -21.00 7.18
CA TYR A 284 11.61 -19.63 7.64
C TYR A 284 12.57 -18.71 6.85
N ARG A 285 12.01 -17.70 6.17
CA ARG A 285 12.73 -16.74 5.33
C ARG A 285 12.81 -15.33 5.90
N GLY A 286 12.50 -15.17 7.19
CA GLY A 286 12.54 -13.89 7.90
C GLY A 286 11.22 -13.11 7.86
N LEU A 287 11.07 -12.17 8.82
CA LEU A 287 9.84 -11.38 9.00
C LEU A 287 9.50 -10.48 7.81
N GLY A 288 10.53 -9.96 7.12
CA GLY A 288 10.31 -9.18 5.91
C GLY A 288 9.64 -9.99 4.79
N PHE A 289 9.99 -11.28 4.66
CA PHE A 289 9.35 -12.17 3.70
C PHE A 289 7.90 -12.50 4.07
N VAL A 290 7.60 -12.64 5.36
CA VAL A 290 6.23 -12.78 5.87
C VAL A 290 5.37 -11.59 5.44
N LYS A 291 5.87 -10.37 5.70
CA LYS A 291 5.19 -9.13 5.29
C LYS A 291 4.97 -9.07 3.77
N ARG A 292 5.96 -9.49 2.98
CA ARG A 292 5.86 -9.58 1.52
C ARG A 292 4.68 -10.44 1.08
N LEU A 293 4.57 -11.64 1.62
CA LEU A 293 3.46 -12.57 1.27
C LEU A 293 2.10 -12.02 1.71
N SER A 294 2.00 -11.37 2.88
CA SER A 294 0.76 -10.75 3.32
C SER A 294 0.30 -9.62 2.39
N ILE A 295 1.23 -8.78 1.91
CA ILE A 295 0.94 -7.73 0.92
C ILE A 295 0.49 -8.37 -0.41
N GLN A 296 1.22 -9.35 -0.92
CA GLN A 296 0.87 -10.05 -2.17
C GLN A 296 -0.52 -10.67 -2.07
N HIS A 297 -0.84 -11.30 -0.94
CA HIS A 297 -2.16 -11.86 -0.69
C HIS A 297 -3.26 -10.81 -0.77
N HIS A 298 -3.09 -9.67 -0.08
CA HIS A 298 -4.09 -8.60 -0.06
C HIS A 298 -4.34 -8.02 -1.45
N LEU A 299 -3.28 -7.67 -2.18
CA LEU A 299 -3.41 -7.09 -3.51
C LEU A 299 -4.05 -8.07 -4.52
N GLU A 300 -3.67 -9.35 -4.48
CA GLU A 300 -4.29 -10.38 -5.30
C GLU A 300 -5.78 -10.57 -4.94
N LEU A 301 -6.14 -10.49 -3.66
CA LEU A 301 -7.53 -10.58 -3.19
C LEU A 301 -8.38 -9.42 -3.75
N VAL A 302 -7.89 -8.19 -3.64
CA VAL A 302 -8.56 -7.01 -4.18
C VAL A 302 -8.68 -7.08 -5.71
N ASN A 303 -7.63 -7.57 -6.38
CA ASN A 303 -7.67 -7.77 -7.84
C ASN A 303 -8.80 -8.72 -8.25
N ARG A 304 -8.91 -9.85 -7.58
CA ARG A 304 -9.98 -10.84 -7.83
C ARG A 304 -11.37 -10.26 -7.59
N TYR A 305 -11.51 -9.42 -6.58
CA TYR A 305 -12.77 -8.71 -6.33
C TYR A 305 -13.16 -7.85 -7.54
N PHE A 306 -12.23 -7.07 -8.10
CA PHE A 306 -12.51 -6.26 -9.28
C PHE A 306 -12.76 -7.07 -10.55
N GLU A 307 -12.12 -8.23 -10.72
CA GLU A 307 -12.36 -9.13 -11.86
C GLU A 307 -13.75 -9.76 -11.81
N THR A 308 -14.25 -10.04 -10.61
CA THR A 308 -15.55 -10.72 -10.42
C THR A 308 -16.72 -9.76 -10.47
N ASN A 309 -16.53 -8.48 -10.10
CA ASN A 309 -17.58 -7.46 -9.96
C ASN A 309 -17.51 -6.36 -11.04
N ASN A 310 -17.03 -6.72 -12.21
CA ASN A 310 -16.99 -5.86 -13.40
C ASN A 310 -18.19 -6.06 -14.31
#